data_6c779a779163ceaf112e1067ddf443fb
#
_entry.id   6c779a779163ceaf112e1067ddf443fb
#
_cell.length_a   1.000
_cell.length_b   1.000
_cell.length_c   1.000
_cell.angle_alpha   90.00
_cell.angle_beta   90.00
_cell.angle_gamma   90.00
#
_symmetry.space_group_name_H-M   'P 1'
#
loop_
_entity.id
_entity.type
_entity.pdbx_description
1 polymer ?
#
loop_
_entity_poly.entity_id
_entity_poly.type
_entity_poly.pdbx_seq_one_letter_code
_entity_poly.pdbx_strand_id
1 'polypeptide(L)'
;MMFLDDRKKMILHAIIDDYISTAEPIGSRSVSKRHELGLSSATIRNEMSDLEEMGYLIQPHTSAGRIPSDKGYRFYVDQLMKTCELTVNEINAMKSEMETKINELSQLLRKASATISRFTKYTSMASLPESKKSVLKAVQVVPIEKGSALVVVVTNAGIVKNTLIKIPETVSPDFLIRVSNIINEKLSGLTLEKINIEVIREIEILIGSPQEVLMPVLKGVTECINQIDQVEVYLEGTTNILNHPEFKDIGKAREFLNMIDTKNVLTLLLKNMNETNADGVSIRIGRENVIEEMWDCSVITATYSLKGVVVGTIGIIGPMRMEYARVLAALNYVRKKINEEIAKIIGFDTNYKELTRDSNITKGGLKDSNGEQG
;
A
#
# COMPACT_ATOMS: atom_id res chain seq x y z
N MET A 1 -10.07 -23.65 18.52
CA MET A 1 -9.05 -23.68 17.44
C MET A 1 -8.39 -25.05 17.51
N MET A 2 -8.54 -25.88 16.49
CA MET A 2 -7.90 -27.20 16.45
C MET A 2 -6.43 -26.97 16.12
N PHE A 3 -5.53 -27.26 17.03
CA PHE A 3 -4.10 -27.11 16.81
C PHE A 3 -3.63 -28.22 15.86
N LEU A 4 -2.94 -27.82 14.76
CA LEU A 4 -2.23 -28.77 13.92
C LEU A 4 -1.05 -29.36 14.70
N ASP A 5 -0.89 -30.67 14.69
CA ASP A 5 0.31 -31.31 15.17
C ASP A 5 1.51 -30.99 14.28
N ASP A 6 2.72 -31.24 14.77
CA ASP A 6 3.94 -30.85 14.07
C ASP A 6 4.11 -31.63 12.75
N ARG A 7 3.57 -32.84 12.64
CA ARG A 7 3.58 -33.62 11.41
C ARG A 7 2.72 -32.99 10.33
N LYS A 8 1.49 -32.58 10.66
CA LYS A 8 0.58 -31.88 9.76
C LYS A 8 1.17 -30.54 9.32
N LYS A 9 1.81 -29.81 10.27
CA LYS A 9 2.51 -28.55 9.94
C LYS A 9 3.63 -28.77 8.94
N MET A 10 4.50 -29.77 9.12
CA MET A 10 5.58 -30.10 8.19
C MET A 10 5.06 -30.45 6.81
N ILE A 11 4.00 -31.26 6.73
CA ILE A 11 3.41 -31.67 5.45
C ILE A 11 2.73 -30.50 4.75
N LEU A 12 1.98 -29.66 5.48
CA LEU A 12 1.34 -28.48 4.93
C LEU A 12 2.38 -27.48 4.41
N HIS A 13 3.45 -27.25 5.15
CA HIS A 13 4.58 -26.41 4.73
C HIS A 13 5.19 -26.91 3.42
N ALA A 14 5.52 -28.20 3.35
CA ALA A 14 6.10 -28.83 2.17
C ALA A 14 5.18 -28.73 0.92
N ILE A 15 3.87 -28.92 1.11
CA ILE A 15 2.89 -28.80 0.02
C ILE A 15 2.81 -27.36 -0.47
N ILE A 16 2.79 -26.38 0.43
CA ILE A 16 2.69 -24.96 0.05
C ILE A 16 3.95 -24.53 -0.70
N ASP A 17 5.14 -24.86 -0.20
CA ASP A 17 6.43 -24.52 -0.85
C ASP A 17 6.53 -25.14 -2.26
N ASP A 18 6.17 -26.42 -2.39
CA ASP A 18 6.13 -27.09 -3.69
C ASP A 18 5.10 -26.43 -4.63
N TYR A 19 3.92 -26.07 -4.13
CA TYR A 19 2.89 -25.45 -4.95
C TYR A 19 3.24 -24.01 -5.36
N ILE A 20 3.85 -23.23 -4.47
CA ILE A 20 4.38 -21.89 -4.79
C ILE A 20 5.35 -21.97 -5.98
N SER A 21 6.21 -22.98 -6.00
CA SER A 21 7.23 -23.13 -7.04
C SER A 21 6.71 -23.70 -8.37
N THR A 22 5.73 -24.62 -8.31
CA THR A 22 5.30 -25.40 -9.49
C THR A 22 3.97 -24.94 -10.08
N ALA A 23 3.07 -24.37 -9.27
CA ALA A 23 1.65 -24.13 -9.59
C ALA A 23 0.87 -25.40 -10.00
N GLU A 24 1.37 -26.59 -9.67
CA GLU A 24 0.75 -27.87 -9.99
C GLU A 24 0.25 -28.57 -8.72
N PRO A 25 -0.90 -29.26 -8.73
CA PRO A 25 -1.40 -30.01 -7.59
C PRO A 25 -0.37 -31.03 -7.07
N ILE A 26 -0.10 -30.99 -5.77
CA ILE A 26 0.96 -31.76 -5.12
C ILE A 26 0.46 -33.13 -4.66
N GLY A 27 1.13 -34.19 -5.10
CA GLY A 27 0.84 -35.57 -4.67
C GLY A 27 1.72 -36.05 -3.52
N SER A 28 1.21 -36.99 -2.68
CA SER A 28 1.95 -37.56 -1.55
C SER A 28 3.30 -38.19 -1.91
N ARG A 29 3.43 -38.75 -3.10
CA ARG A 29 4.69 -39.30 -3.61
C ARG A 29 5.72 -38.21 -3.91
N SER A 30 5.28 -37.05 -4.40
CA SER A 30 6.15 -35.89 -4.64
C SER A 30 6.72 -35.37 -3.34
N VAL A 31 5.85 -35.17 -2.34
CA VAL A 31 6.27 -34.70 -1.00
C VAL A 31 7.26 -35.67 -0.36
N SER A 32 6.99 -36.98 -0.40
CA SER A 32 7.88 -38.01 0.17
C SER A 32 9.26 -38.05 -0.50
N LYS A 33 9.36 -37.70 -1.78
CA LYS A 33 10.63 -37.71 -2.53
C LYS A 33 11.44 -36.42 -2.40
N ARG A 34 10.75 -35.27 -2.33
CA ARG A 34 11.42 -33.96 -2.32
C ARG A 34 11.81 -33.49 -0.94
N HIS A 35 11.03 -33.90 0.06
CA HIS A 35 11.23 -33.48 1.45
C HIS A 35 11.62 -34.68 2.30
N GLU A 36 12.74 -34.61 2.99
CA GLU A 36 13.24 -35.66 3.90
C GLU A 36 12.44 -35.69 5.21
N LEU A 37 11.13 -35.91 5.12
CA LEU A 37 10.23 -35.92 6.29
C LEU A 37 10.30 -37.21 7.10
N GLY A 38 10.99 -38.25 6.61
CA GLY A 38 11.03 -39.56 7.25
C GLY A 38 9.69 -40.31 7.24
N LEU A 39 8.74 -39.90 6.38
CA LEU A 39 7.39 -40.46 6.31
C LEU A 39 7.14 -41.20 5.00
N SER A 40 6.37 -42.31 5.08
CA SER A 40 5.92 -43.03 3.87
C SER A 40 4.93 -42.16 3.08
N SER A 41 4.88 -42.40 1.74
CA SER A 41 3.88 -41.73 0.91
C SER A 41 2.43 -42.08 1.28
N ALA A 42 2.21 -43.22 1.91
CA ALA A 42 0.89 -43.62 2.43
C ALA A 42 0.52 -42.79 3.67
N THR A 43 1.45 -42.64 4.59
CA THR A 43 1.27 -41.77 5.78
C THR A 43 0.99 -40.32 5.35
N ILE A 44 1.81 -39.79 4.43
CA ILE A 44 1.61 -38.43 3.91
C ILE A 44 0.22 -38.29 3.27
N ARG A 45 -0.25 -39.31 2.54
CA ARG A 45 -1.57 -39.26 1.91
C ARG A 45 -2.70 -39.18 2.94
N ASN A 46 -2.59 -39.91 4.04
CA ASN A 46 -3.59 -39.85 5.12
C ASN A 46 -3.60 -38.46 5.78
N GLU A 47 -2.42 -37.91 6.10
CA GLU A 47 -2.31 -36.55 6.66
C GLU A 47 -2.85 -35.48 5.69
N MET A 48 -2.63 -35.66 4.37
CA MET A 48 -3.20 -34.76 3.36
C MET A 48 -4.73 -34.82 3.34
N SER A 49 -5.33 -36.01 3.56
CA SER A 49 -6.78 -36.16 3.67
C SER A 49 -7.32 -35.45 4.91
N ASP A 50 -6.65 -35.60 6.05
CA ASP A 50 -7.01 -34.89 7.29
C ASP A 50 -6.93 -33.37 7.09
N LEU A 51 -5.85 -32.87 6.47
CA LEU A 51 -5.67 -31.45 6.17
C LEU A 51 -6.73 -30.91 5.22
N GLU A 52 -7.21 -31.73 4.29
CA GLU A 52 -8.33 -31.41 3.41
C GLU A 52 -9.65 -31.33 4.20
N GLU A 53 -9.95 -32.31 5.05
CA GLU A 53 -11.14 -32.31 5.94
C GLU A 53 -11.13 -31.08 6.89
N MET A 54 -9.94 -30.69 7.35
CA MET A 54 -9.76 -29.48 8.17
C MET A 54 -9.85 -28.20 7.36
N GLY A 55 -9.92 -28.27 6.01
CA GLY A 55 -10.05 -27.14 5.10
C GLY A 55 -8.75 -26.39 4.82
N TYR A 56 -7.58 -26.95 5.12
CA TYR A 56 -6.27 -26.33 4.77
C TYR A 56 -5.82 -26.68 3.35
N LEU A 57 -6.30 -27.79 2.82
CA LEU A 57 -6.03 -28.24 1.45
C LEU A 57 -7.33 -28.42 0.69
N ILE A 58 -7.26 -28.42 -0.64
CA ILE A 58 -8.37 -28.66 -1.56
C ILE A 58 -7.90 -29.66 -2.62
N GLN A 59 -8.77 -30.58 -3.01
CA GLN A 59 -8.56 -31.43 -4.17
C GLN A 59 -9.29 -30.84 -5.38
N PRO A 60 -8.59 -30.28 -6.37
CA PRO A 60 -9.25 -29.63 -7.52
C PRO A 60 -10.03 -30.62 -8.39
N HIS A 61 -9.57 -31.87 -8.51
CA HIS A 61 -10.23 -32.97 -9.28
C HIS A 61 -9.94 -34.32 -8.62
N THR A 62 -10.82 -35.30 -8.81
CA THR A 62 -10.79 -36.62 -8.14
C THR A 62 -9.46 -37.38 -8.28
N SER A 63 -8.71 -37.18 -9.37
CA SER A 63 -7.40 -37.78 -9.60
C SER A 63 -6.21 -36.85 -9.35
N ALA A 64 -6.46 -35.62 -8.99
CA ALA A 64 -5.41 -34.63 -8.75
C ALA A 64 -4.77 -34.78 -7.36
N GLY A 65 -3.57 -34.20 -7.19
CA GLY A 65 -2.99 -33.95 -5.89
C GLY A 65 -3.81 -32.96 -5.06
N ARG A 66 -3.17 -32.32 -4.12
CA ARG A 66 -3.80 -31.29 -3.29
C ARG A 66 -3.17 -29.93 -3.58
N ILE A 67 -3.97 -28.88 -3.45
CA ILE A 67 -3.54 -27.49 -3.51
C ILE A 67 -3.90 -26.80 -2.18
N PRO A 68 -3.17 -25.77 -1.75
CA PRO A 68 -3.50 -24.98 -0.57
C PRO A 68 -4.81 -24.20 -0.75
N SER A 69 -5.63 -24.14 0.30
CA SER A 69 -6.77 -23.24 0.40
C SER A 69 -6.34 -21.86 0.91
N ASP A 70 -7.25 -20.88 0.92
CA ASP A 70 -7.04 -19.57 1.57
C ASP A 70 -6.63 -19.76 3.04
N LYS A 71 -7.31 -20.67 3.76
CA LYS A 71 -6.99 -21.03 5.15
C LYS A 71 -5.61 -21.66 5.27
N GLY A 72 -5.20 -22.47 4.31
CA GLY A 72 -3.85 -23.06 4.24
C GLY A 72 -2.79 -21.98 4.10
N TYR A 73 -2.94 -21.06 3.16
CA TYR A 73 -2.03 -19.94 2.99
C TYR A 73 -2.01 -19.00 4.20
N ARG A 74 -3.16 -18.72 4.80
CA ARG A 74 -3.21 -17.90 6.03
C ARG A 74 -2.40 -18.55 7.15
N PHE A 75 -2.58 -19.84 7.38
CA PHE A 75 -1.83 -20.56 8.40
C PHE A 75 -0.31 -20.59 8.08
N TYR A 76 0.05 -20.74 6.81
CA TYR A 76 1.44 -20.70 6.36
C TYR A 76 2.08 -19.34 6.69
N VAL A 77 1.44 -18.25 6.31
CA VAL A 77 1.96 -16.88 6.54
C VAL A 77 2.08 -16.57 8.04
N ASP A 78 1.11 -17.00 8.85
CA ASP A 78 1.06 -16.66 10.27
C ASP A 78 1.96 -17.54 11.13
N GLN A 79 2.20 -18.81 10.75
CA GLN A 79 2.80 -19.81 11.64
C GLN A 79 3.99 -20.56 11.07
N LEU A 80 4.07 -20.74 9.75
CA LEU A 80 5.06 -21.63 9.12
C LEU A 80 6.15 -20.89 8.36
N MET A 81 5.81 -19.76 7.76
CA MET A 81 6.72 -18.98 6.90
C MET A 81 7.91 -18.45 7.71
N LYS A 82 9.12 -18.69 7.20
CA LYS A 82 10.33 -18.09 7.75
C LYS A 82 10.56 -16.72 7.10
N THR A 83 11.11 -15.79 7.87
CA THR A 83 11.55 -14.50 7.34
C THR A 83 12.63 -14.71 6.30
N CYS A 84 12.53 -13.98 5.18
CA CYS A 84 13.53 -13.97 4.14
C CYS A 84 14.38 -12.69 4.26
N GLU A 85 15.69 -12.83 4.21
CA GLU A 85 16.60 -11.70 4.10
C GLU A 85 16.99 -11.52 2.63
N LEU A 86 16.95 -10.28 2.16
CA LEU A 86 17.42 -9.94 0.82
C LEU A 86 18.94 -10.06 0.76
N THR A 87 19.45 -10.62 -0.32
CA THR A 87 20.89 -10.67 -0.58
C THR A 87 21.46 -9.27 -0.85
N VAL A 88 22.76 -9.08 -0.63
CA VAL A 88 23.46 -7.82 -0.90
C VAL A 88 23.27 -7.37 -2.35
N ASN A 89 23.26 -8.31 -3.29
CA ASN A 89 23.06 -8.02 -4.72
C ASN A 89 21.63 -7.51 -4.99
N GLU A 90 20.61 -8.12 -4.40
CA GLU A 90 19.21 -7.67 -4.51
C GLU A 90 19.03 -6.28 -3.89
N ILE A 91 19.61 -6.05 -2.71
CA ILE A 91 19.59 -4.72 -2.07
C ILE A 91 20.26 -3.68 -2.96
N ASN A 92 21.44 -3.97 -3.52
CA ASN A 92 22.16 -3.03 -4.38
C ASN A 92 21.41 -2.75 -5.68
N ALA A 93 20.76 -3.74 -6.29
CA ALA A 93 19.94 -3.57 -7.48
C ALA A 93 18.74 -2.64 -7.20
N MET A 94 18.00 -2.88 -6.12
CA MET A 94 16.87 -2.02 -5.72
C MET A 94 17.34 -0.61 -5.34
N LYS A 95 18.48 -0.49 -4.66
CA LYS A 95 19.06 0.79 -4.26
C LYS A 95 19.43 1.62 -5.48
N SER A 96 20.15 1.05 -6.47
CA SER A 96 20.56 1.77 -7.69
C SER A 96 19.37 2.30 -8.49
N GLU A 97 18.26 1.56 -8.51
CA GLU A 97 17.02 2.02 -9.13
C GLU A 97 16.38 3.20 -8.40
N MET A 98 16.50 3.28 -7.08
CA MET A 98 15.91 4.33 -6.26
C MET A 98 16.80 5.58 -6.08
N GLU A 99 18.11 5.49 -6.34
CA GLU A 99 19.11 6.57 -6.10
C GLU A 99 19.12 7.69 -7.15
N THR A 100 18.04 8.02 -7.81
CA THR A 100 17.99 9.19 -8.68
C THR A 100 17.61 10.42 -7.87
N LYS A 101 18.10 11.60 -8.25
CA LYS A 101 17.66 12.88 -7.64
C LYS A 101 16.14 13.00 -7.81
N ILE A 102 15.42 12.83 -6.70
CA ILE A 102 13.95 12.90 -6.66
C ILE A 102 13.63 14.20 -5.95
N ASN A 103 12.99 15.12 -6.65
CA ASN A 103 12.58 16.42 -6.11
C ASN A 103 11.11 16.44 -5.69
N GLU A 104 10.34 15.40 -6.05
CA GLU A 104 8.90 15.33 -5.84
C GLU A 104 8.48 13.97 -5.28
N LEU A 105 7.56 13.99 -4.34
CA LEU A 105 7.03 12.79 -3.70
C LEU A 105 6.37 11.83 -4.71
N SER A 106 5.65 12.38 -5.70
CA SER A 106 5.03 11.60 -6.78
C SER A 106 6.04 10.77 -7.59
N GLN A 107 7.19 11.35 -7.90
CA GLN A 107 8.27 10.65 -8.61
C GLN A 107 8.87 9.54 -7.74
N LEU A 108 9.06 9.80 -6.43
CA LEU A 108 9.53 8.79 -5.48
C LEU A 108 8.59 7.58 -5.44
N LEU A 109 7.30 7.81 -5.33
CA LEU A 109 6.31 6.73 -5.22
C LEU A 109 6.19 5.92 -6.51
N ARG A 110 6.17 6.58 -7.69
CA ARG A 110 6.22 5.87 -8.98
C ARG A 110 7.45 4.98 -9.08
N LYS A 111 8.61 5.53 -8.72
CA LYS A 111 9.87 4.79 -8.77
C LYS A 111 9.91 3.63 -7.80
N ALA A 112 9.41 3.83 -6.58
CA ALA A 112 9.28 2.78 -5.58
C ALA A 112 8.37 1.64 -6.08
N SER A 113 7.19 1.97 -6.64
CA SER A 113 6.29 0.99 -7.24
C SER A 113 6.93 0.25 -8.40
N ALA A 114 7.61 0.95 -9.33
CA ALA A 114 8.29 0.32 -10.45
C ALA A 114 9.39 -0.64 -9.98
N THR A 115 10.20 -0.22 -8.99
CA THR A 115 11.28 -1.05 -8.43
C THR A 115 10.74 -2.34 -7.82
N ILE A 116 9.72 -2.23 -6.95
CA ILE A 116 9.17 -3.40 -6.26
C ILE A 116 8.43 -4.34 -7.23
N SER A 117 7.70 -3.79 -8.20
CA SER A 117 7.03 -4.58 -9.24
C SER A 117 8.03 -5.36 -10.09
N ARG A 118 9.14 -4.72 -10.49
CA ARG A 118 10.20 -5.36 -11.28
C ARG A 118 10.91 -6.48 -10.51
N PHE A 119 11.15 -6.25 -9.21
CA PHE A 119 11.80 -7.21 -8.35
C PHE A 119 10.92 -8.42 -8.03
N THR A 120 9.65 -8.17 -7.67
CA THR A 120 8.72 -9.22 -7.25
C THR A 120 8.01 -9.92 -8.40
N LYS A 121 7.97 -9.29 -9.58
CA LYS A 121 7.19 -9.72 -10.76
C LYS A 121 5.68 -9.73 -10.53
N TYR A 122 5.19 -8.91 -9.58
CA TYR A 122 3.77 -8.71 -9.30
C TYR A 122 3.36 -7.28 -9.60
N THR A 123 2.05 -7.02 -9.61
CA THR A 123 1.52 -5.67 -9.70
C THR A 123 1.81 -4.92 -8.40
N SER A 124 2.34 -3.72 -8.50
CA SER A 124 2.60 -2.85 -7.35
C SER A 124 1.74 -1.60 -7.41
N MET A 125 1.35 -1.12 -6.25
CA MET A 125 0.62 0.12 -6.09
C MET A 125 1.22 0.95 -4.96
N ALA A 126 1.22 2.28 -5.11
CA ALA A 126 1.54 3.21 -4.03
C ALA A 126 0.55 4.36 -4.04
N SER A 127 0.15 4.82 -2.88
CA SER A 127 -0.76 5.96 -2.75
C SER A 127 -0.09 7.11 -2.01
N LEU A 128 -0.40 8.32 -2.45
CA LEU A 128 -0.20 9.49 -1.62
C LEU A 128 -1.13 9.45 -0.39
N PRO A 129 -0.78 10.15 0.69
CA PRO A 129 -1.62 10.22 1.87
C PRO A 129 -3.01 10.76 1.53
N GLU A 130 -4.00 10.36 2.31
CA GLU A 130 -5.30 11.05 2.30
C GLU A 130 -5.09 12.51 2.67
N SER A 131 -5.46 13.39 1.75
CA SER A 131 -5.27 14.83 1.90
C SER A 131 -6.23 15.48 2.88
N LYS A 132 -7.23 14.75 3.41
CA LYS A 132 -8.23 15.29 4.33
C LYS A 132 -7.63 16.05 5.52
N LYS A 133 -6.49 15.57 6.03
CA LYS A 133 -5.73 16.24 7.09
C LYS A 133 -4.73 17.27 6.57
N SER A 134 -4.61 17.42 5.25
CA SER A 134 -3.76 18.45 4.68
C SER A 134 -4.33 19.81 5.02
N VAL A 135 -3.42 20.71 5.42
CA VAL A 135 -3.74 22.10 5.74
C VAL A 135 -3.56 22.94 4.47
N LEU A 136 -4.55 23.72 4.12
CA LEU A 136 -4.45 24.66 3.01
C LEU A 136 -3.41 25.73 3.38
N LYS A 137 -2.39 25.90 2.52
CA LYS A 137 -1.31 26.87 2.70
C LYS A 137 -1.60 28.19 1.98
N ALA A 138 -2.07 28.09 0.74
CA ALA A 138 -2.37 29.26 -0.06
C ALA A 138 -3.35 28.94 -1.20
N VAL A 139 -4.15 29.95 -1.55
CA VAL A 139 -4.95 29.98 -2.78
C VAL A 139 -4.54 31.21 -3.56
N GLN A 140 -4.32 31.05 -4.86
CA GLN A 140 -4.08 32.18 -5.78
C GLN A 140 -4.99 32.10 -6.99
N VAL A 141 -5.49 33.26 -7.41
CA VAL A 141 -6.26 33.40 -8.64
C VAL A 141 -5.43 34.30 -9.58
N VAL A 142 -4.90 33.68 -10.62
CA VAL A 142 -3.96 34.32 -11.55
C VAL A 142 -4.67 34.59 -12.88
N PRO A 143 -4.77 35.84 -13.36
CA PRO A 143 -5.28 36.12 -14.68
C PRO A 143 -4.36 35.52 -15.74
N ILE A 144 -4.91 34.82 -16.74
CA ILE A 144 -4.13 34.24 -17.86
C ILE A 144 -4.36 35.06 -19.12
N GLU A 145 -5.62 35.23 -19.50
CA GLU A 145 -6.03 36.03 -20.64
C GLU A 145 -7.38 36.70 -20.37
N LYS A 146 -7.83 37.59 -21.27
CA LYS A 146 -9.17 38.20 -21.10
C LYS A 146 -10.24 37.14 -21.02
N GLY A 147 -11.03 37.17 -19.97
CA GLY A 147 -12.13 36.22 -19.74
C GLY A 147 -11.71 34.90 -19.10
N SER A 148 -10.44 34.73 -18.71
CA SER A 148 -9.99 33.49 -18.04
C SER A 148 -8.97 33.73 -16.92
N ALA A 149 -9.04 32.91 -15.88
CA ALA A 149 -8.08 32.90 -14.77
C ALA A 149 -7.76 31.48 -14.32
N LEU A 150 -6.59 31.30 -13.72
CA LEU A 150 -6.15 30.05 -13.14
C LEU A 150 -6.29 30.14 -11.62
N VAL A 151 -7.08 29.25 -11.05
CA VAL A 151 -7.11 29.02 -9.60
C VAL A 151 -6.03 28.03 -9.24
N VAL A 152 -5.15 28.39 -8.30
CA VAL A 152 -4.07 27.53 -7.80
C VAL A 152 -4.26 27.34 -6.31
N VAL A 153 -4.29 26.09 -5.86
CA VAL A 153 -4.38 25.72 -4.44
C VAL A 153 -3.12 24.99 -4.04
N VAL A 154 -2.50 25.43 -2.93
CA VAL A 154 -1.27 24.85 -2.39
C VAL A 154 -1.55 24.38 -0.95
N THR A 155 -1.11 23.17 -0.61
CA THR A 155 -1.19 22.62 0.75
C THR A 155 0.16 22.68 1.47
N ASN A 156 0.15 22.50 2.79
CA ASN A 156 1.36 22.39 3.60
C ASN A 156 2.19 21.14 3.26
N ALA A 157 1.58 20.11 2.70
CA ALA A 157 2.26 18.93 2.19
C ALA A 157 2.96 19.14 0.83
N GLY A 158 2.90 20.35 0.28
CA GLY A 158 3.49 20.69 -1.02
C GLY A 158 2.67 20.23 -2.23
N ILE A 159 1.44 19.77 -2.02
CA ILE A 159 0.54 19.41 -3.13
C ILE A 159 0.04 20.70 -3.76
N VAL A 160 0.19 20.81 -5.08
CA VAL A 160 -0.32 21.93 -5.89
C VAL A 160 -1.35 21.38 -6.88
N LYS A 161 -2.56 21.94 -6.85
CA LYS A 161 -3.60 21.67 -7.85
C LYS A 161 -4.05 23.01 -8.45
N ASN A 162 -4.45 22.95 -9.72
CA ASN A 162 -4.93 24.12 -10.40
C ASN A 162 -6.10 23.76 -11.31
N THR A 163 -6.96 24.76 -11.57
CA THR A 163 -8.05 24.66 -12.53
C THR A 163 -8.24 25.98 -13.27
N LEU A 164 -8.52 25.89 -14.54
CA LEU A 164 -8.82 27.07 -15.37
C LEU A 164 -10.30 27.42 -15.22
N ILE A 165 -10.58 28.67 -14.91
CA ILE A 165 -11.96 29.20 -14.79
C ILE A 165 -12.24 30.28 -15.81
N LYS A 166 -13.50 30.41 -16.19
CA LYS A 166 -13.99 31.52 -17.02
C LYS A 166 -14.52 32.63 -16.11
N ILE A 167 -14.13 33.84 -16.38
CA ILE A 167 -14.54 35.06 -15.65
C ILE A 167 -14.97 36.13 -16.68
N PRO A 168 -15.75 37.16 -16.29
CA PRO A 168 -16.05 38.28 -17.17
C PRO A 168 -14.78 39.01 -17.61
N GLU A 169 -14.73 39.44 -18.86
CA GLU A 169 -13.56 40.17 -19.42
C GLU A 169 -13.31 41.53 -18.75
N THR A 170 -14.31 42.05 -18.05
CA THR A 170 -14.26 43.33 -17.31
C THR A 170 -13.53 43.24 -15.97
N VAL A 171 -13.15 42.04 -15.55
CA VAL A 171 -12.49 41.83 -14.24
C VAL A 171 -11.04 42.29 -14.31
N SER A 172 -10.67 43.19 -13.40
CA SER A 172 -9.29 43.67 -13.30
C SER A 172 -8.39 42.67 -12.57
N PRO A 173 -7.09 42.61 -12.89
CA PRO A 173 -6.12 41.80 -12.16
C PRO A 173 -6.07 42.13 -10.66
N ASP A 174 -6.17 43.40 -10.29
CA ASP A 174 -6.17 43.86 -8.89
C ASP A 174 -7.36 43.31 -8.10
N PHE A 175 -8.49 43.14 -8.77
CA PHE A 175 -9.65 42.53 -8.15
C PHE A 175 -9.39 41.05 -7.81
N LEU A 176 -8.80 40.28 -8.72
CA LEU A 176 -8.45 38.88 -8.49
C LEU A 176 -7.40 38.72 -7.35
N ILE A 177 -6.48 39.65 -7.21
CA ILE A 177 -5.52 39.68 -6.10
C ILE A 177 -6.28 39.90 -4.78
N ARG A 178 -7.23 40.84 -4.71
CA ARG A 178 -8.05 41.06 -3.51
C ARG A 178 -8.88 39.82 -3.14
N VAL A 179 -9.49 39.18 -4.14
CA VAL A 179 -10.23 37.91 -3.94
C VAL A 179 -9.32 36.84 -3.35
N SER A 180 -8.11 36.67 -3.93
CA SER A 180 -7.12 35.71 -3.43
C SER A 180 -6.74 36.00 -1.97
N ASN A 181 -6.53 37.27 -1.61
CA ASN A 181 -6.15 37.66 -0.24
C ASN A 181 -7.27 37.35 0.77
N ILE A 182 -8.53 37.65 0.44
CA ILE A 182 -9.68 37.34 1.30
C ILE A 182 -9.85 35.83 1.48
N ILE A 183 -9.72 35.06 0.39
CA ILE A 183 -9.79 33.60 0.44
C ILE A 183 -8.66 33.06 1.34
N ASN A 184 -7.44 33.57 1.19
CA ASN A 184 -6.30 33.15 2.01
C ASN A 184 -6.48 33.50 3.49
N GLU A 185 -7.00 34.67 3.81
CA GLU A 185 -7.29 35.07 5.19
C GLU A 185 -8.24 34.09 5.90
N LYS A 186 -9.22 33.58 5.18
CA LYS A 186 -10.22 32.67 5.74
C LYS A 186 -9.84 31.18 5.66
N LEU A 187 -9.15 30.75 4.60
CA LEU A 187 -8.91 29.34 4.36
C LEU A 187 -7.50 28.89 4.75
N SER A 188 -6.49 29.77 4.77
CA SER A 188 -5.13 29.38 5.12
C SER A 188 -5.05 28.91 6.58
N GLY A 189 -4.38 27.77 6.77
CA GLY A 189 -4.28 27.13 8.08
C GLY A 189 -5.45 26.21 8.45
N LEU A 190 -6.52 26.18 7.64
CA LEU A 190 -7.60 25.22 7.85
C LEU A 190 -7.25 23.86 7.22
N THR A 191 -7.69 22.79 7.87
CA THR A 191 -7.70 21.46 7.23
C THR A 191 -8.79 21.41 6.17
N LEU A 192 -8.57 20.67 5.09
CA LEU A 192 -9.55 20.56 4.01
C LEU A 192 -10.95 20.11 4.49
N GLU A 193 -11.01 19.29 5.53
CA GLU A 193 -12.27 18.87 6.17
C GLU A 193 -13.07 20.03 6.82
N LYS A 194 -12.40 21.09 7.24
CA LYS A 194 -13.03 22.26 7.86
C LYS A 194 -13.53 23.29 6.85
N ILE A 195 -13.18 23.13 5.57
CA ILE A 195 -13.66 24.00 4.51
C ILE A 195 -15.05 23.50 4.08
N ASN A 196 -16.04 23.99 4.78
CA ASN A 196 -17.45 23.65 4.57
C ASN A 196 -18.23 24.80 3.90
N ILE A 197 -19.53 24.59 3.64
CA ILE A 197 -20.41 25.57 3.02
C ILE A 197 -20.50 26.86 3.83
N GLU A 198 -20.39 26.80 5.16
CA GLU A 198 -20.50 27.97 6.01
C GLU A 198 -19.31 28.91 5.81
N VAL A 199 -18.10 28.35 5.77
CA VAL A 199 -16.87 29.13 5.50
C VAL A 199 -16.92 29.75 4.09
N ILE A 200 -17.43 29.02 3.11
CA ILE A 200 -17.59 29.54 1.74
C ILE A 200 -18.58 30.71 1.70
N ARG A 201 -19.71 30.62 2.42
CA ARG A 201 -20.69 31.72 2.53
C ARG A 201 -20.10 32.96 3.22
N GLU A 202 -19.30 32.79 4.26
CA GLU A 202 -18.60 33.91 4.88
C GLU A 202 -17.70 34.65 3.89
N ILE A 203 -16.97 33.90 3.04
CA ILE A 203 -16.12 34.46 1.99
C ILE A 203 -16.98 35.21 0.96
N GLU A 204 -18.13 34.69 0.57
CA GLU A 204 -19.06 35.34 -0.35
C GLU A 204 -19.52 36.71 0.18
N ILE A 205 -19.89 36.77 1.46
CA ILE A 205 -20.32 38.00 2.12
C ILE A 205 -19.19 39.06 2.17
N LEU A 206 -17.97 38.62 2.49
CA LEU A 206 -16.81 39.52 2.63
C LEU A 206 -16.34 40.11 1.28
N ILE A 207 -16.42 39.35 0.23
CA ILE A 207 -15.99 39.79 -1.10
C ILE A 207 -17.00 40.78 -1.69
N GLY A 208 -18.30 40.64 -1.41
CA GLY A 208 -19.35 41.60 -1.80
C GLY A 208 -19.46 41.85 -3.31
N SER A 209 -19.02 40.93 -4.13
CA SER A 209 -18.81 41.11 -5.56
C SER A 209 -19.92 40.54 -6.42
N PRO A 210 -19.98 40.91 -7.73
CA PRO A 210 -20.88 40.26 -8.64
C PRO A 210 -20.72 38.75 -8.60
N GLN A 211 -21.78 38.02 -8.40
CA GLN A 211 -21.81 36.54 -8.34
C GLN A 211 -21.15 35.89 -9.55
N GLU A 212 -21.18 36.58 -10.70
CA GLU A 212 -20.55 36.13 -11.96
C GLU A 212 -19.05 35.95 -11.89
N VAL A 213 -18.36 36.58 -10.94
CA VAL A 213 -16.89 36.42 -10.75
C VAL A 213 -16.61 35.48 -9.59
N LEU A 214 -17.34 35.65 -8.50
CA LEU A 214 -17.07 34.92 -7.27
C LEU A 214 -17.40 33.42 -7.39
N MET A 215 -18.54 33.08 -7.99
CA MET A 215 -18.96 31.69 -8.13
C MET A 215 -17.98 30.83 -8.94
N PRO A 216 -17.46 31.26 -10.11
CA PRO A 216 -16.41 30.52 -10.80
C PRO A 216 -15.15 30.33 -9.96
N VAL A 217 -14.71 31.33 -9.21
CA VAL A 217 -13.53 31.25 -8.33
C VAL A 217 -13.73 30.22 -7.22
N LEU A 218 -14.84 30.32 -6.47
CA LEU A 218 -15.15 29.38 -5.39
C LEU A 218 -15.35 27.97 -5.89
N LYS A 219 -16.00 27.80 -7.04
CA LYS A 219 -16.11 26.51 -7.71
C LYS A 219 -14.75 25.95 -8.08
N GLY A 220 -13.85 26.79 -8.62
CA GLY A 220 -12.50 26.40 -8.94
C GLY A 220 -11.69 25.99 -7.70
N VAL A 221 -11.82 26.72 -6.60
CA VAL A 221 -11.20 26.34 -5.31
C VAL A 221 -11.73 24.99 -4.83
N THR A 222 -13.06 24.82 -4.83
CA THR A 222 -13.70 23.54 -4.43
C THR A 222 -13.25 22.37 -5.32
N GLU A 223 -13.15 22.60 -6.61
CA GLU A 223 -12.66 21.60 -7.57
C GLU A 223 -11.21 21.21 -7.31
N CYS A 224 -10.32 22.19 -7.06
CA CYS A 224 -8.94 21.92 -6.66
C CYS A 224 -8.88 21.13 -5.34
N ILE A 225 -9.70 21.50 -4.34
CA ILE A 225 -9.78 20.76 -3.07
C ILE A 225 -10.25 19.32 -3.30
N ASN A 226 -11.27 19.12 -4.10
CA ASN A 226 -11.75 17.77 -4.45
C ASN A 226 -10.69 16.94 -5.19
N GLN A 227 -9.92 17.58 -6.07
CA GLN A 227 -8.79 16.93 -6.76
C GLN A 227 -7.65 16.57 -5.77
N ILE A 228 -7.45 17.39 -4.73
CA ILE A 228 -6.49 17.09 -3.67
C ILE A 228 -6.99 15.92 -2.81
N ASP A 229 -8.29 15.83 -2.54
CA ASP A 229 -8.91 14.74 -1.78
C ASP A 229 -8.94 13.41 -2.53
N GLN A 230 -8.75 13.41 -3.85
CA GLN A 230 -8.59 12.17 -4.60
C GLN A 230 -7.24 11.56 -4.28
N VAL A 231 -7.27 10.37 -3.68
CA VAL A 231 -6.06 9.57 -3.45
C VAL A 231 -5.42 9.29 -4.81
N GLU A 232 -4.24 9.85 -5.06
CA GLU A 232 -3.46 9.48 -6.23
C GLU A 232 -2.83 8.11 -5.98
N VAL A 233 -3.19 7.14 -6.81
CA VAL A 233 -2.62 5.79 -6.77
C VAL A 233 -1.74 5.60 -7.99
N TYR A 234 -0.49 5.24 -7.74
CA TYR A 234 0.48 4.88 -8.77
C TYR A 234 0.50 3.38 -8.90
N LEU A 235 0.24 2.87 -10.10
CA LEU A 235 0.26 1.46 -10.45
C LEU A 235 1.43 1.16 -11.37
N GLU A 236 2.11 0.04 -11.11
CA GLU A 236 3.19 -0.44 -11.94
C GLU A 236 3.12 -1.97 -12.09
N GLY A 237 3.48 -2.46 -13.28
CA GLY A 237 3.53 -3.89 -13.57
C GLY A 237 2.16 -4.58 -13.59
N THR A 238 1.11 -3.89 -13.99
CA THR A 238 -0.25 -4.45 -14.09
C THR A 238 -0.32 -5.68 -14.99
N THR A 239 0.49 -5.72 -16.04
CA THR A 239 0.59 -6.84 -16.98
C THR A 239 1.36 -8.04 -16.43
N ASN A 240 2.08 -7.90 -15.30
CA ASN A 240 2.81 -9.03 -14.71
C ASN A 240 1.88 -10.18 -14.31
N ILE A 241 0.62 -9.87 -14.00
CA ILE A 241 -0.38 -10.89 -13.65
C ILE A 241 -0.57 -11.92 -14.75
N LEU A 242 -0.40 -11.53 -16.04
CA LEU A 242 -0.54 -12.40 -17.20
C LEU A 242 0.55 -13.49 -17.29
N ASN A 243 1.65 -13.33 -16.55
CA ASN A 243 2.73 -14.33 -16.48
C ASN A 243 2.39 -15.49 -15.54
N HIS A 244 1.31 -15.37 -14.78
CA HIS A 244 0.92 -16.38 -13.79
C HIS A 244 -0.12 -17.34 -14.35
N PRO A 245 0.05 -18.67 -14.11
CA PRO A 245 -0.85 -19.70 -14.66
C PRO A 245 -2.33 -19.49 -14.31
N GLU A 246 -2.61 -18.90 -13.16
CA GLU A 246 -3.95 -18.61 -12.64
C GLU A 246 -4.72 -17.63 -13.54
N PHE A 247 -4.00 -16.80 -14.30
CA PHE A 247 -4.54 -15.76 -15.19
C PHE A 247 -4.32 -16.07 -16.69
N LYS A 248 -4.08 -17.33 -17.05
CA LYS A 248 -4.07 -17.76 -18.44
C LYS A 248 -5.46 -17.70 -19.08
N ASP A 249 -6.52 -17.75 -18.29
CA ASP A 249 -7.88 -17.48 -18.73
C ASP A 249 -8.03 -15.97 -19.04
N ILE A 250 -8.35 -15.69 -20.30
CA ILE A 250 -8.50 -14.30 -20.79
C ILE A 250 -9.63 -13.57 -20.07
N GLY A 251 -10.70 -14.29 -19.66
CA GLY A 251 -11.81 -13.72 -18.89
C GLY A 251 -11.32 -13.20 -17.55
N LYS A 252 -10.67 -14.04 -16.76
CA LYS A 252 -10.09 -13.68 -15.45
C LYS A 252 -9.05 -12.56 -15.55
N ALA A 253 -8.19 -12.63 -16.55
CA ALA A 253 -7.19 -11.58 -16.79
C ALA A 253 -7.84 -10.23 -17.10
N ARG A 254 -8.90 -10.22 -17.91
CA ARG A 254 -9.66 -9.00 -18.24
C ARG A 254 -10.38 -8.44 -17.02
N GLU A 255 -11.03 -9.27 -16.23
CA GLU A 255 -11.71 -8.86 -14.99
C GLU A 255 -10.72 -8.19 -14.03
N PHE A 256 -9.56 -8.81 -13.81
CA PHE A 256 -8.49 -8.23 -12.99
C PHE A 256 -8.03 -6.86 -13.52
N LEU A 257 -7.73 -6.76 -14.82
CA LEU A 257 -7.26 -5.50 -15.41
C LEU A 257 -8.32 -4.40 -15.35
N ASN A 258 -9.58 -4.72 -15.64
CA ASN A 258 -10.69 -3.76 -15.53
C ASN A 258 -10.89 -3.29 -14.09
N MET A 259 -10.74 -4.20 -13.12
CA MET A 259 -10.85 -3.88 -11.71
C MET A 259 -9.77 -2.90 -11.27
N ILE A 260 -8.49 -3.14 -11.61
CA ILE A 260 -7.39 -2.25 -11.21
C ILE A 260 -7.38 -0.91 -11.96
N ASP A 261 -7.99 -0.80 -13.14
CA ASP A 261 -8.18 0.47 -13.83
C ASP A 261 -9.22 1.37 -13.12
N THR A 262 -10.02 0.79 -12.25
CA THR A 262 -11.03 1.53 -11.49
C THR A 262 -10.42 2.21 -10.27
N LYS A 263 -10.15 3.51 -10.32
CA LYS A 263 -9.52 4.28 -9.24
C LYS A 263 -10.19 4.11 -7.87
N ASN A 264 -11.51 3.99 -7.84
CA ASN A 264 -12.26 3.80 -6.58
C ASN A 264 -11.93 2.46 -5.92
N VAL A 265 -11.72 1.41 -6.69
CA VAL A 265 -11.34 0.08 -6.20
C VAL A 265 -9.97 0.11 -5.55
N LEU A 266 -8.99 0.72 -6.19
CA LEU A 266 -7.64 0.87 -5.65
C LEU A 266 -7.62 1.68 -4.35
N THR A 267 -8.40 2.76 -4.32
CA THR A 267 -8.57 3.58 -3.11
C THR A 267 -9.18 2.75 -1.98
N LEU A 268 -10.19 1.93 -2.27
CA LEU A 268 -10.83 1.04 -1.30
C LEU A 268 -9.84 -0.01 -0.77
N LEU A 269 -9.02 -0.61 -1.63
CA LEU A 269 -7.98 -1.56 -1.25
C LEU A 269 -6.96 -0.94 -0.30
N LEU A 270 -6.60 0.32 -0.51
CA LEU A 270 -5.62 1.03 0.31
C LEU A 270 -6.23 1.60 1.61
N LYS A 271 -7.51 2.00 1.61
CA LYS A 271 -8.21 2.58 2.78
C LYS A 271 -8.61 1.56 3.83
N ASN A 272 -9.10 0.40 3.42
CA ASN A 272 -9.56 -0.65 4.36
C ASN A 272 -8.41 -1.35 5.11
N MET A 273 -7.19 -0.84 4.97
CA MET A 273 -5.98 -1.39 5.58
C MET A 273 -5.54 -0.69 6.86
N ASN A 274 -6.40 0.15 7.44
CA ASN A 274 -6.12 0.80 8.74
C ASN A 274 -6.10 -0.18 9.93
N GLU A 275 -6.53 -1.43 9.73
CA GLU A 275 -6.33 -2.54 10.68
C GLU A 275 -4.98 -3.23 10.41
N THR A 276 -3.91 -2.44 10.45
CA THR A 276 -2.55 -2.98 10.32
C THR A 276 -2.09 -3.58 11.64
N ASN A 277 -1.29 -4.64 11.56
CA ASN A 277 -0.49 -5.13 12.69
C ASN A 277 0.41 -4.00 13.22
N ALA A 278 0.91 -4.15 14.44
CA ALA A 278 1.81 -3.18 15.08
C ALA A 278 2.97 -2.69 14.17
N ASP A 279 3.35 -3.51 13.18
CA ASP A 279 4.41 -3.21 12.20
C ASP A 279 3.93 -2.42 10.98
N GLY A 280 2.65 -2.05 10.88
CA GLY A 280 2.09 -1.30 9.75
C GLY A 280 2.02 -2.11 8.44
N VAL A 281 2.01 -3.44 8.51
CA VAL A 281 1.87 -4.35 7.36
C VAL A 281 0.53 -5.08 7.45
N SER A 282 -0.16 -5.21 6.32
CA SER A 282 -1.39 -6.00 6.19
C SER A 282 -1.26 -7.00 5.04
N ILE A 283 -1.75 -8.21 5.25
CA ILE A 283 -1.79 -9.29 4.25
C ILE A 283 -3.22 -9.81 4.19
N ARG A 284 -3.81 -9.78 3.00
CA ARG A 284 -5.13 -10.35 2.71
C ARG A 284 -5.01 -11.42 1.64
N ILE A 285 -5.57 -12.59 1.88
CA ILE A 285 -5.41 -13.77 1.04
C ILE A 285 -6.80 -14.23 0.58
N GLY A 286 -6.98 -14.37 -0.73
CA GLY A 286 -8.19 -14.93 -1.30
C GLY A 286 -9.45 -14.21 -0.83
N ARG A 287 -10.37 -14.92 -0.19
CA ARG A 287 -11.66 -14.40 0.30
C ARG A 287 -11.57 -13.42 1.48
N GLU A 288 -10.39 -13.16 2.00
CA GLU A 288 -10.18 -12.06 2.96
C GLU A 288 -10.25 -10.68 2.26
N ASN A 289 -10.11 -10.66 0.93
CA ASN A 289 -10.30 -9.45 0.15
C ASN A 289 -11.79 -9.08 0.11
N VAL A 290 -12.07 -7.78 0.30
CA VAL A 290 -13.43 -7.23 0.30
C VAL A 290 -14.08 -7.30 -1.09
N ILE A 291 -13.25 -7.36 -2.13
CA ILE A 291 -13.63 -7.30 -3.53
C ILE A 291 -13.63 -8.73 -4.09
N GLU A 292 -14.75 -9.18 -4.64
CA GLU A 292 -14.92 -10.55 -5.12
C GLU A 292 -13.97 -10.89 -6.26
N GLU A 293 -13.71 -9.97 -7.17
CA GLU A 293 -12.76 -10.11 -8.28
C GLU A 293 -11.31 -10.32 -7.82
N MET A 294 -11.04 -10.14 -6.52
CA MET A 294 -9.73 -10.39 -5.91
C MET A 294 -9.63 -11.68 -5.11
N TRP A 295 -10.64 -12.53 -5.12
CA TRP A 295 -10.60 -13.78 -4.36
C TRP A 295 -9.56 -14.78 -4.89
N ASP A 296 -9.12 -14.65 -6.13
CA ASP A 296 -7.98 -15.43 -6.67
C ASP A 296 -6.62 -14.76 -6.38
N CYS A 297 -6.61 -13.61 -5.67
CA CYS A 297 -5.42 -12.81 -5.41
C CYS A 297 -5.08 -12.72 -3.92
N SER A 298 -3.82 -12.39 -3.65
CA SER A 298 -3.36 -11.86 -2.37
C SER A 298 -2.93 -10.40 -2.52
N VAL A 299 -3.22 -9.62 -1.49
CA VAL A 299 -2.84 -8.20 -1.38
C VAL A 299 -1.98 -8.01 -0.14
N ILE A 300 -0.78 -7.52 -0.33
CA ILE A 300 0.15 -7.20 0.75
C ILE A 300 0.41 -5.71 0.72
N THR A 301 0.20 -5.02 1.82
CA THR A 301 0.44 -3.58 1.92
C THR A 301 1.27 -3.25 3.13
N ALA A 302 1.99 -2.14 3.03
CA ALA A 302 2.72 -1.54 4.14
C ALA A 302 2.51 -0.04 4.14
N THR A 303 2.24 0.53 5.31
CA THR A 303 2.17 1.97 5.49
C THR A 303 3.56 2.55 5.63
N TYR A 304 3.82 3.68 4.98
CA TYR A 304 5.01 4.46 5.20
C TYR A 304 4.68 5.73 5.98
N SER A 305 5.61 6.18 6.80
CA SER A 305 5.36 7.22 7.78
C SER A 305 6.49 8.24 7.85
N LEU A 306 6.15 9.46 8.28
CA LEU A 306 7.09 10.52 8.62
C LEU A 306 6.88 10.89 10.08
N LYS A 307 7.90 10.70 10.91
CA LYS A 307 7.84 10.98 12.37
C LYS A 307 6.64 10.32 13.08
N GLY A 308 6.35 9.06 12.72
CA GLY A 308 5.23 8.31 13.31
C GLY A 308 3.85 8.64 12.74
N VAL A 309 3.73 9.62 11.85
CA VAL A 309 2.48 9.93 11.14
C VAL A 309 2.47 9.16 9.83
N VAL A 310 1.44 8.35 9.60
CA VAL A 310 1.25 7.63 8.35
C VAL A 310 1.07 8.64 7.22
N VAL A 311 1.93 8.55 6.20
CA VAL A 311 1.95 9.45 5.04
C VAL A 311 1.32 8.79 3.82
N GLY A 312 1.29 7.46 3.75
CA GLY A 312 0.67 6.74 2.66
C GLY A 312 0.88 5.24 2.75
N THR A 313 0.52 4.54 1.70
CA THR A 313 0.57 3.07 1.64
C THR A 313 1.22 2.63 0.33
N ILE A 314 2.09 1.63 0.42
CA ILE A 314 2.61 0.89 -0.72
C ILE A 314 2.13 -0.55 -0.64
N GLY A 315 1.77 -1.16 -1.78
CA GLY A 315 1.23 -2.50 -1.80
C GLY A 315 1.61 -3.29 -3.04
N ILE A 316 1.36 -4.59 -2.95
CA ILE A 316 1.60 -5.57 -3.99
C ILE A 316 0.34 -6.42 -4.13
N ILE A 317 -0.05 -6.69 -5.36
CA ILE A 317 -1.15 -7.57 -5.73
C ILE A 317 -0.59 -8.68 -6.61
N GLY A 318 -0.92 -9.91 -6.28
CA GLY A 318 -0.52 -11.07 -7.08
C GLY A 318 -1.43 -12.27 -6.80
N PRO A 319 -1.20 -13.42 -7.44
CA PRO A 319 -1.96 -14.64 -7.16
C PRO A 319 -1.78 -15.08 -5.70
N MET A 320 -2.73 -15.85 -5.16
CA MET A 320 -2.59 -16.39 -3.80
C MET A 320 -1.28 -17.16 -3.62
N ARG A 321 -0.77 -17.74 -4.68
CA ARG A 321 0.49 -18.46 -4.75
C ARG A 321 1.70 -17.53 -4.90
N MET A 322 1.88 -16.56 -4.02
CA MET A 322 3.07 -15.69 -4.08
C MET A 322 4.18 -16.12 -3.09
N GLU A 323 5.40 -15.69 -3.38
CA GLU A 323 6.54 -15.85 -2.47
C GLU A 323 6.46 -14.86 -1.31
N TYR A 324 5.54 -15.06 -0.38
CA TYR A 324 5.20 -14.12 0.69
C TYR A 324 6.41 -13.56 1.44
N ALA A 325 7.35 -14.43 1.86
CA ALA A 325 8.55 -14.02 2.60
C ALA A 325 9.42 -13.04 1.81
N ARG A 326 9.63 -13.32 0.52
CA ARG A 326 10.41 -12.46 -0.38
C ARG A 326 9.72 -11.15 -0.68
N VAL A 327 8.41 -11.21 -0.91
CA VAL A 327 7.58 -10.02 -1.14
C VAL A 327 7.60 -9.09 0.09
N LEU A 328 7.44 -9.64 1.29
CA LEU A 328 7.51 -8.88 2.53
C LEU A 328 8.88 -8.25 2.76
N ALA A 329 9.96 -8.98 2.50
CA ALA A 329 11.32 -8.46 2.63
C ALA A 329 11.56 -7.28 1.67
N ALA A 330 11.14 -7.40 0.40
CA ALA A 330 11.24 -6.35 -0.59
C ALA A 330 10.38 -5.13 -0.24
N LEU A 331 9.13 -5.37 0.19
CA LEU A 331 8.19 -4.32 0.59
C LEU A 331 8.73 -3.51 1.79
N ASN A 332 9.25 -4.20 2.80
CA ASN A 332 9.85 -3.56 3.97
C ASN A 332 11.10 -2.74 3.61
N TYR A 333 11.95 -3.25 2.72
CA TYR A 333 13.10 -2.51 2.22
C TYR A 333 12.68 -1.21 1.51
N VAL A 334 11.74 -1.30 0.56
CA VAL A 334 11.25 -0.14 -0.20
C VAL A 334 10.55 0.85 0.72
N ARG A 335 9.71 0.38 1.66
CA ARG A 335 9.07 1.23 2.67
C ARG A 335 10.09 2.04 3.48
N LYS A 336 11.17 1.39 3.94
CA LYS A 336 12.25 2.07 4.67
C LYS A 336 12.90 3.15 3.79
N LYS A 337 13.17 2.85 2.52
CA LYS A 337 13.73 3.81 1.57
C LYS A 337 12.81 4.98 1.29
N ILE A 338 11.50 4.75 1.15
CA ILE A 338 10.51 5.82 1.01
C ILE A 338 10.57 6.76 2.23
N ASN A 339 10.59 6.21 3.45
CA ASN A 339 10.66 7.01 4.68
C ASN A 339 11.94 7.88 4.73
N GLU A 340 13.09 7.32 4.34
CA GLU A 340 14.38 8.03 4.29
C GLU A 340 14.34 9.18 3.27
N GLU A 341 13.81 8.95 2.06
CA GLU A 341 13.76 9.96 1.00
C GLU A 341 12.71 11.05 1.26
N ILE A 342 11.55 10.70 1.81
CA ILE A 342 10.55 11.70 2.23
C ILE A 342 11.15 12.67 3.25
N ALA A 343 11.92 12.17 4.22
CA ALA A 343 12.57 13.02 5.21
C ALA A 343 13.52 14.03 4.56
N LYS A 344 14.25 13.63 3.50
CA LYS A 344 15.13 14.53 2.75
C LYS A 344 14.36 15.56 1.93
N ILE A 345 13.30 15.15 1.20
CA ILE A 345 12.48 16.04 0.37
C ILE A 345 11.86 17.18 1.21
N ILE A 346 11.45 16.86 2.46
CA ILE A 346 10.81 17.84 3.37
C ILE A 346 11.85 18.71 4.10
N GLY A 347 13.16 18.51 3.85
CA GLY A 347 14.23 19.33 4.43
C GLY A 347 14.55 19.02 5.89
N PHE A 348 14.24 17.81 6.34
CA PHE A 348 14.65 17.34 7.66
C PHE A 348 16.01 16.61 7.57
N ASP A 349 17.05 17.24 8.10
CA ASP A 349 18.37 16.68 8.25
C ASP A 349 18.28 15.35 9.03
N THR A 350 18.70 14.26 8.39
CA THR A 350 18.63 12.90 8.96
C THR A 350 19.83 12.66 9.89
N ASN A 351 19.85 13.32 11.06
CA ASN A 351 20.63 12.84 12.19
C ASN A 351 19.81 11.85 13.04
N TYR A 352 19.29 10.79 12.41
CA TYR A 352 18.54 9.74 13.10
C TYR A 352 19.37 8.45 13.16
N LYS A 353 20.47 8.48 13.96
CA LYS A 353 21.24 7.26 14.30
C LYS A 353 20.90 6.66 15.67
N GLU A 354 19.91 7.18 16.38
CA GLU A 354 19.68 6.76 17.78
C GLU A 354 18.20 6.58 18.13
N LEU A 355 17.49 5.62 17.51
CA LEU A 355 16.24 5.10 18.10
C LEU A 355 15.94 3.62 17.73
N THR A 356 16.98 2.85 17.41
CA THR A 356 16.83 1.39 17.25
C THR A 356 17.74 0.60 18.20
N ARG A 357 17.98 1.13 19.41
CA ARG A 357 18.81 0.45 20.43
C ARG A 357 18.06 0.19 21.73
N ASP A 358 16.78 -0.14 21.71
CA ASP A 358 16.11 -0.60 22.93
C ASP A 358 15.03 -1.64 22.64
N SER A 359 15.46 -2.77 22.06
CA SER A 359 14.68 -4.02 22.14
C SER A 359 15.58 -5.22 22.48
N ASN A 360 16.61 -4.99 23.29
CA ASN A 360 17.36 -6.03 23.96
C ASN A 360 17.27 -5.86 25.47
N ILE A 361 16.15 -6.11 26.04
CA ILE A 361 15.88 -6.44 27.46
C ILE A 361 15.06 -7.73 27.35
N THR A 362 15.53 -8.84 27.76
CA THR A 362 15.96 -9.39 29.00
C THR A 362 16.34 -10.86 28.78
N LYS A 363 17.57 -11.20 29.02
CA LYS A 363 17.89 -12.49 29.60
C LYS A 363 18.50 -12.17 30.96
N GLY A 364 17.62 -12.04 31.94
CA GLY A 364 18.00 -11.90 33.36
C GLY A 364 18.46 -13.24 33.89
N GLY A 365 19.66 -13.26 34.35
CA GLY A 365 20.19 -14.33 35.16
C GLY A 365 19.58 -14.31 36.54
N LEU A 366 18.95 -15.39 36.91
CA LEU A 366 18.85 -15.81 38.31
C LEU A 366 20.29 -16.00 38.85
N LYS A 367 20.64 -15.28 39.87
CA LYS A 367 21.75 -15.64 40.77
C LYS A 367 21.17 -15.84 42.15
N ASP A 368 21.37 -17.06 42.59
CA ASP A 368 21.11 -17.54 43.94
C ASP A 368 21.80 -16.68 44.99
N SER A 369 21.07 -16.33 46.00
CA SER A 369 21.59 -15.88 47.28
C SER A 369 21.79 -17.10 48.18
N ASN A 370 23.00 -17.44 48.47
CA ASN A 370 23.33 -18.23 49.67
C ASN A 370 24.60 -17.65 50.29
N GLY A 371 24.49 -17.15 51.47
CA GLY A 371 25.11 -17.66 52.68
C GLY A 371 26.47 -17.08 53.05
N GLU A 372 26.45 -16.74 54.36
CA GLU A 372 27.59 -16.71 55.32
C GLU A 372 28.26 -15.35 55.51
N GLN A 373 27.94 -14.75 56.66
CA GLN A 373 28.61 -14.74 57.98
C GLN A 373 30.11 -14.41 57.92
N GLY A 374 30.44 -13.29 58.48
CA GLY A 374 31.81 -12.88 58.84
C GLY A 374 31.83 -11.43 59.27
#